data_0861489088f68953f416231f1db1cf62
#
_entry.id   0861489088f68953f416231f1db1cf62
#
_cell.length_a   1.000
_cell.length_b   1.000
_cell.length_c   1.000
_cell.angle_alpha   90.00
_cell.angle_beta   90.00
_cell.angle_gamma   90.00
#
_symmetry.space_group_name_H-M   'P 1'
#
loop_
_entity.id
_entity.type
_entity.pdbx_description
1 polymer ?
#
loop_
_entity_poly.entity_id
_entity_poly.type
_entity_poly.pdbx_seq_one_letter_code
_entity_poly.pdbx_strand_id
1 'polypeptide(L)'
;MNKSSLALAVALGAIAQQAGAAGFIEDSKATIGLRNFYINQDTRNADANTQEEWGQGFQFNYISGYTEGTVGVGVDAIGLLGIKLDSGKGRHYNPDSSKYSGTVFPTDENGRAEDQFSSLGLTGKLRLSKTEARIGTLQPKLPVVTFNDGRLLPQTFDGGQITSNELDNLTLIGGQLEHAKGRSSSSSESLSIGGANNAQTGQFSNTFYYAGGDYKIGKNLLAQYYYGNLEDFYQQHFLGLTHNLALGSGALKSDLRYFKSDSDGENGSAAGRADGYVSTGYYGNGVTKGEVDNDTWSALFTYSLGGHALSAGYQQVSGDSNFPFLNQGDGATAYLITDRQIGKFLSAGERTWLAEYGYDFSKVGVPGLKATVTYLSGDNIDSVDGDKQEWERDFRLDYTLQDGALKGLGVSWRNASLRGNAAADQDENRLILSYSLPIL
;
A
#
# COMPACT_ATOMS: atom_id res chain seq x y z
N MET A 1 7.61 -22.01 5.92
CA MET A 1 7.19 -22.44 4.57
C MET A 1 6.11 -23.47 4.71
N ASN A 2 4.89 -23.17 4.29
CA ASN A 2 3.81 -24.14 4.29
C ASN A 2 4.14 -25.29 3.35
N LYS A 3 3.91 -26.54 3.82
CA LYS A 3 4.19 -27.76 3.03
C LYS A 3 3.48 -27.76 1.67
N SER A 4 2.36 -27.04 1.54
CA SER A 4 1.59 -26.86 0.31
C SER A 4 2.32 -26.03 -0.75
N SER A 5 3.01 -24.96 -0.37
CA SER A 5 3.75 -24.09 -1.30
C SER A 5 4.98 -24.79 -1.89
N LEU A 6 5.64 -25.63 -1.08
CA LEU A 6 6.80 -26.39 -1.55
C LEU A 6 6.35 -27.52 -2.52
N ALA A 7 5.23 -28.18 -2.23
CA ALA A 7 4.69 -29.23 -3.08
C ALA A 7 4.23 -28.67 -4.44
N LEU A 8 3.62 -27.48 -4.45
CA LEU A 8 3.21 -26.80 -5.68
C LEU A 8 4.43 -26.37 -6.51
N ALA A 9 5.48 -25.83 -5.90
CA ALA A 9 6.70 -25.43 -6.58
C ALA A 9 7.45 -26.64 -7.20
N VAL A 10 7.50 -27.78 -6.50
CA VAL A 10 8.10 -29.01 -6.99
C VAL A 10 7.26 -29.61 -8.13
N ALA A 11 5.94 -29.59 -8.05
CA ALA A 11 5.06 -30.07 -9.11
C ALA A 11 5.16 -29.21 -10.37
N LEU A 12 5.21 -27.89 -10.22
CA LEU A 12 5.37 -26.95 -11.34
C LEU A 12 6.76 -27.06 -11.98
N GLY A 13 7.80 -27.26 -11.19
CA GLY A 13 9.16 -27.50 -11.70
C GLY A 13 9.30 -28.79 -12.48
N ALA A 14 8.61 -29.87 -12.08
CA ALA A 14 8.59 -31.14 -12.80
C ALA A 14 7.83 -31.07 -14.12
N ILE A 15 6.75 -30.29 -14.20
CA ILE A 15 5.98 -30.06 -15.43
C ILE A 15 6.80 -29.22 -16.42
N ALA A 16 7.55 -28.23 -15.94
CA ALA A 16 8.39 -27.37 -16.77
C ALA A 16 9.56 -28.13 -17.43
N GLN A 17 10.06 -29.21 -16.82
CA GLN A 17 11.11 -30.05 -17.41
C GLN A 17 10.61 -30.94 -18.54
N GLN A 18 9.32 -31.28 -18.62
CA GLN A 18 8.74 -32.12 -19.65
C GLN A 18 8.18 -31.33 -20.86
N ALA A 19 7.77 -30.08 -20.65
CA ALA A 19 7.34 -29.18 -21.72
C ALA A 19 8.53 -28.31 -22.13
N GLY A 20 9.03 -28.42 -23.34
CA GLY A 20 10.23 -27.73 -23.85
C GLY A 20 10.47 -26.36 -23.22
N ALA A 21 11.65 -26.17 -22.64
CA ALA A 21 12.02 -25.01 -21.84
C ALA A 21 12.16 -23.69 -22.63
N ALA A 22 11.98 -23.73 -23.94
CA ALA A 22 11.88 -22.55 -24.79
C ALA A 22 10.75 -21.65 -24.31
N GLY A 23 11.00 -20.36 -24.17
CA GLY A 23 10.08 -19.38 -23.59
C GLY A 23 10.08 -19.30 -22.06
N PHE A 24 10.12 -20.41 -21.33
CA PHE A 24 10.14 -20.38 -19.86
C PHE A 24 11.41 -19.72 -19.31
N ILE A 25 12.58 -20.11 -19.80
CA ILE A 25 13.89 -19.56 -19.37
C ILE A 25 14.24 -18.32 -20.19
N GLU A 26 14.04 -18.34 -21.49
CA GLU A 26 14.45 -17.28 -22.41
C GLU A 26 13.73 -15.94 -22.13
N ASP A 27 12.44 -16.00 -21.73
CA ASP A 27 11.63 -14.83 -21.39
C ASP A 27 11.71 -14.49 -19.89
N SER A 28 12.54 -15.21 -19.12
CA SER A 28 12.70 -14.94 -17.67
C SER A 28 13.43 -13.64 -17.43
N LYS A 29 13.08 -12.99 -16.33
CA LYS A 29 13.73 -11.76 -15.83
C LYS A 29 14.10 -11.94 -14.38
N ALA A 30 15.31 -11.53 -14.02
CA ALA A 30 15.73 -11.48 -12.62
C ALA A 30 16.35 -10.13 -12.31
N THR A 31 15.98 -9.56 -11.17
CA THR A 31 16.50 -8.28 -10.70
C THR A 31 16.85 -8.34 -9.22
N ILE A 32 17.86 -7.59 -8.81
CA ILE A 32 18.11 -7.25 -7.40
C ILE A 32 17.86 -5.76 -7.22
N GLY A 33 16.83 -5.43 -6.43
CA GLY A 33 16.59 -4.10 -5.91
C GLY A 33 17.39 -3.88 -4.63
N LEU A 34 18.11 -2.76 -4.55
CA LEU A 34 18.82 -2.31 -3.38
C LEU A 34 18.10 -1.10 -2.83
N ARG A 35 17.78 -1.07 -1.53
CA ARG A 35 17.17 0.07 -0.85
C ARG A 35 17.90 0.35 0.45
N ASN A 36 18.58 1.48 0.53
CA ASN A 36 19.04 2.04 1.78
C ASN A 36 17.96 2.99 2.29
N PHE A 37 17.48 2.78 3.51
CA PHE A 37 16.33 3.48 4.05
C PHE A 37 16.63 3.98 5.45
N TYR A 38 16.61 5.30 5.61
CA TYR A 38 16.69 5.98 6.90
C TYR A 38 15.38 6.70 7.19
N ILE A 39 14.90 6.59 8.42
CA ILE A 39 13.76 7.34 8.94
C ILE A 39 14.09 7.90 10.32
N ASN A 40 13.68 9.15 10.53
CA ASN A 40 13.59 9.79 11.83
C ASN A 40 12.17 10.34 11.97
N GLN A 41 11.46 9.91 12.99
CA GLN A 41 10.09 10.33 13.29
C GLN A 41 10.03 10.79 14.74
N ASP A 42 9.63 12.04 14.94
CA ASP A 42 9.46 12.67 16.25
C ASP A 42 7.97 12.90 16.51
N THR A 43 7.42 12.21 17.51
CA THR A 43 6.04 12.39 17.96
C THR A 43 6.06 13.40 19.10
N ARG A 44 5.58 14.61 18.82
CA ARG A 44 5.50 15.70 19.78
C ARG A 44 4.23 15.56 20.61
N ASN A 45 4.23 16.14 21.82
CA ASN A 45 3.07 16.17 22.72
C ASN A 45 2.52 14.78 23.10
N ALA A 46 3.34 13.74 23.05
CA ALA A 46 3.03 12.41 23.52
C ALA A 46 4.25 11.79 24.21
N ASP A 47 4.00 10.88 25.15
CA ASP A 47 5.03 10.08 25.83
C ASP A 47 5.58 8.97 24.91
N ALA A 48 5.88 9.33 23.66
CA ALA A 48 6.43 8.42 22.68
C ALA A 48 7.88 8.79 22.39
N ASN A 49 8.74 7.79 22.25
CA ASN A 49 10.11 8.01 21.84
C ASN A 49 10.19 8.46 20.39
N THR A 50 11.21 9.24 20.09
CA THR A 50 11.64 9.46 18.71
C THR A 50 12.03 8.12 18.08
N GLN A 51 11.37 7.76 16.99
CA GLN A 51 11.81 6.65 16.16
C GLN A 51 12.98 7.10 15.29
N GLU A 52 14.06 6.32 15.27
CA GLU A 52 15.17 6.55 14.36
C GLU A 52 15.76 5.22 13.94
N GLU A 53 15.61 4.88 12.68
CA GLU A 53 16.01 3.57 12.16
C GLU A 53 16.66 3.72 10.79
N TRP A 54 17.71 2.94 10.57
CA TRP A 54 18.46 2.91 9.32
C TRP A 54 18.76 1.47 8.92
N GLY A 55 18.43 1.13 7.67
CA GLY A 55 18.59 -0.23 7.16
C GLY A 55 19.00 -0.31 5.70
N GLN A 56 19.52 -1.48 5.35
CA GLN A 56 19.80 -1.88 3.97
C GLN A 56 18.85 -3.03 3.59
N GLY A 57 18.02 -2.80 2.58
CA GLY A 57 17.13 -3.80 2.00
C GLY A 57 17.69 -4.36 0.69
N PHE A 58 17.46 -5.65 0.49
CA PHE A 58 17.71 -6.37 -0.75
C PHE A 58 16.40 -7.05 -1.17
N GLN A 59 15.98 -6.81 -2.40
CA GLN A 59 14.77 -7.40 -2.96
C GLN A 59 15.14 -8.13 -4.25
N PHE A 60 15.18 -9.45 -4.18
CA PHE A 60 15.32 -10.30 -5.34
C PHE A 60 13.95 -10.56 -5.97
N ASN A 61 13.82 -10.30 -7.26
CA ASN A 61 12.62 -10.64 -8.03
C ASN A 61 13.02 -11.51 -9.21
N TYR A 62 12.39 -12.66 -9.31
CA TYR A 62 12.46 -13.54 -10.47
C TYR A 62 11.07 -13.72 -11.06
N ILE A 63 10.95 -13.50 -12.33
CA ILE A 63 9.71 -13.69 -13.13
C ILE A 63 10.06 -14.61 -14.28
N SER A 64 9.56 -15.86 -14.26
CA SER A 64 9.76 -16.75 -15.38
C SER A 64 8.96 -16.32 -16.61
N GLY A 65 9.38 -16.75 -17.79
CA GLY A 65 8.49 -16.86 -18.94
C GLY A 65 7.40 -17.91 -18.70
N TYR A 66 6.72 -18.29 -19.77
CA TYR A 66 5.73 -19.37 -19.76
C TYR A 66 6.22 -20.53 -20.63
N THR A 67 5.85 -21.75 -20.26
CA THR A 67 6.02 -22.91 -21.16
C THR A 67 5.22 -22.71 -22.45
N GLU A 68 5.72 -23.29 -23.54
CA GLU A 68 4.98 -23.28 -24.80
C GLU A 68 3.72 -24.15 -24.72
N GLY A 69 2.74 -23.84 -25.55
CA GLY A 69 1.49 -24.59 -25.68
C GLY A 69 0.26 -23.72 -25.42
N THR A 70 -0.93 -24.35 -25.48
CA THR A 70 -2.21 -23.68 -25.27
C THR A 70 -2.35 -23.17 -23.83
N VAL A 71 -1.80 -23.91 -22.88
CA VAL A 71 -1.71 -23.52 -21.46
C VAL A 71 -0.25 -23.30 -21.13
N GLY A 72 0.12 -22.06 -20.86
CA GLY A 72 1.45 -21.71 -20.38
C GLY A 72 1.54 -21.82 -18.85
N VAL A 73 2.61 -22.42 -18.36
CA VAL A 73 2.92 -22.52 -16.92
C VAL A 73 4.16 -21.69 -16.62
N GLY A 74 4.17 -20.99 -15.50
CA GLY A 74 5.32 -20.20 -15.04
C GLY A 74 5.42 -20.17 -13.52
N VAL A 75 6.52 -19.62 -13.01
CA VAL A 75 6.76 -19.41 -11.59
C VAL A 75 7.48 -18.09 -11.37
N ASP A 76 7.03 -17.34 -10.37
CA ASP A 76 7.70 -16.13 -9.91
C ASP A 76 8.24 -16.34 -8.50
N ALA A 77 9.28 -15.63 -8.14
CA ALA A 77 9.85 -15.65 -6.80
C ALA A 77 10.20 -14.23 -6.33
N ILE A 78 9.92 -13.92 -5.07
CA ILE A 78 10.35 -12.70 -4.39
C ILE A 78 11.15 -13.08 -3.14
N GLY A 79 12.42 -12.69 -3.11
CA GLY A 79 13.28 -12.83 -1.94
C GLY A 79 13.51 -11.47 -1.30
N LEU A 80 13.26 -11.34 0.00
CA LEU A 80 13.41 -10.10 0.74
C LEU A 80 14.41 -10.31 1.87
N LEU A 81 15.37 -9.37 2.03
CA LEU A 81 16.32 -9.35 3.12
C LEU A 81 16.50 -7.91 3.60
N GLY A 82 16.23 -7.67 4.87
CA GLY A 82 16.51 -6.41 5.57
C GLY A 82 17.64 -6.59 6.56
N ILE A 83 18.61 -5.69 6.54
CA ILE A 83 19.76 -5.67 7.45
C ILE A 83 19.73 -4.33 8.19
N LYS A 84 19.78 -4.39 9.52
CA LYS A 84 19.86 -3.21 10.37
C LYS A 84 21.25 -2.60 10.27
N LEU A 85 21.33 -1.31 9.99
CA LEU A 85 22.57 -0.53 10.05
C LEU A 85 22.64 0.26 11.36
N ASP A 86 21.50 0.83 11.80
CA ASP A 86 21.36 1.48 13.09
C ASP A 86 19.90 1.47 13.57
N SER A 87 19.69 1.21 14.86
CA SER A 87 18.43 1.39 15.58
C SER A 87 18.73 1.25 17.07
N GLY A 88 19.04 2.36 17.74
CA GLY A 88 19.46 2.36 19.13
C GLY A 88 18.33 2.03 20.11
N LYS A 89 18.69 1.66 21.35
CA LYS A 89 17.76 1.49 22.46
C LYS A 89 16.95 2.78 22.67
N GLY A 90 15.63 2.63 22.80
CA GLY A 90 14.71 3.76 22.95
C GLY A 90 14.33 4.46 21.65
N ARG A 91 14.90 4.06 20.50
CA ARG A 91 14.58 4.59 19.19
C ARG A 91 13.71 3.65 18.36
N HIS A 92 13.68 2.38 18.72
CA HIS A 92 12.82 1.36 18.14
C HIS A 92 11.65 1.03 19.08
N TYR A 93 11.89 0.92 20.36
CA TYR A 93 10.90 0.57 21.39
C TYR A 93 11.09 1.44 22.64
N ASN A 94 9.99 1.92 23.22
CA ASN A 94 9.99 2.62 24.49
C ASN A 94 9.51 1.68 25.62
N PRO A 95 10.41 1.14 26.45
CA PRO A 95 10.04 0.24 27.53
C PRO A 95 9.20 0.92 28.63
N ASP A 96 9.35 2.24 28.83
CA ASP A 96 8.69 2.98 29.90
C ASP A 96 7.23 3.32 29.57
N SER A 97 6.89 3.44 28.29
CA SER A 97 5.54 3.71 27.81
C SER A 97 4.81 2.47 27.28
N SER A 98 5.47 1.33 27.22
CA SER A 98 4.96 0.10 26.59
C SER A 98 4.50 0.30 25.13
N LYS A 99 4.97 1.38 24.47
CA LYS A 99 4.60 1.72 23.11
C LYS A 99 5.70 1.31 22.15
N TYR A 100 5.32 0.52 21.16
CA TYR A 100 6.16 0.20 20.04
C TYR A 100 6.31 1.44 19.14
N SER A 101 7.54 1.83 18.83
CA SER A 101 7.82 3.02 18.01
C SER A 101 8.50 2.70 16.68
N GLY A 102 9.20 1.57 16.56
CA GLY A 102 9.89 1.19 15.33
C GLY A 102 8.98 0.53 14.32
N THR A 103 9.20 0.82 13.03
CA THR A 103 8.38 0.32 11.92
C THR A 103 9.21 -0.20 10.74
N VAL A 104 10.55 -0.26 10.89
CA VAL A 104 11.46 -0.70 9.82
C VAL A 104 11.90 -2.14 10.02
N PHE A 105 12.13 -2.54 11.28
CA PHE A 105 12.60 -3.88 11.66
C PHE A 105 11.58 -4.59 12.55
N PRO A 106 11.57 -5.94 12.57
CA PRO A 106 10.90 -6.70 13.62
C PRO A 106 11.46 -6.36 15.00
N THR A 107 10.67 -6.58 16.03
CA THR A 107 11.06 -6.39 17.44
C THR A 107 11.40 -7.74 18.07
N ASP A 108 12.57 -7.84 18.70
CA ASP A 108 12.98 -9.00 19.47
C ASP A 108 12.25 -9.11 20.83
N GLU A 109 12.45 -10.19 21.57
CA GLU A 109 11.86 -10.44 22.90
C GLU A 109 12.22 -9.38 23.95
N ASN A 110 13.29 -8.61 23.70
CA ASN A 110 13.78 -7.55 24.61
C ASN A 110 13.34 -6.16 24.16
N GLY A 111 12.47 -6.04 23.16
CA GLY A 111 12.01 -4.76 22.62
C GLY A 111 13.04 -4.06 21.72
N ARG A 112 14.04 -4.76 21.16
CA ARG A 112 15.04 -4.21 20.27
C ARG A 112 14.72 -4.56 18.82
N ALA A 113 15.24 -3.74 17.90
CA ALA A 113 15.20 -4.08 16.49
C ALA A 113 16.06 -5.30 16.20
N GLU A 114 15.53 -6.28 15.48
CA GLU A 114 16.27 -7.42 14.97
C GLU A 114 17.41 -6.97 14.04
N ASP A 115 18.55 -7.68 14.09
CA ASP A 115 19.71 -7.34 13.26
C ASP A 115 19.47 -7.59 11.78
N GLN A 116 18.65 -8.60 11.47
CA GLN A 116 18.24 -8.94 10.12
C GLN A 116 16.90 -9.68 10.11
N PHE A 117 16.17 -9.56 9.01
CA PHE A 117 14.97 -10.31 8.76
C PHE A 117 14.81 -10.61 7.27
N SER A 118 14.18 -11.70 6.94
CA SER A 118 14.06 -12.14 5.55
C SER A 118 12.78 -12.93 5.30
N SER A 119 12.39 -12.99 4.03
CA SER A 119 11.31 -13.85 3.57
C SER A 119 11.52 -14.28 2.12
N LEU A 120 10.93 -15.42 1.77
CA LEU A 120 10.89 -15.92 0.40
C LEU A 120 9.43 -16.22 0.04
N GLY A 121 8.93 -15.59 -1.00
CA GLY A 121 7.63 -15.83 -1.59
C GLY A 121 7.75 -16.50 -2.96
N LEU A 122 6.87 -17.45 -3.24
CA LEU A 122 6.77 -18.12 -4.52
C LEU A 122 5.35 -17.98 -5.06
N THR A 123 5.22 -17.83 -6.38
CA THR A 123 3.93 -17.71 -7.07
C THR A 123 3.92 -18.59 -8.29
N GLY A 124 3.06 -19.61 -8.29
CA GLY A 124 2.72 -20.36 -9.49
C GLY A 124 1.80 -19.55 -10.38
N LYS A 125 2.01 -19.61 -11.69
CA LYS A 125 1.17 -18.90 -12.65
C LYS A 125 0.80 -19.78 -13.84
N LEU A 126 -0.45 -19.62 -14.28
CA LEU A 126 -1.01 -20.28 -15.45
C LEU A 126 -1.53 -19.21 -16.42
N ARG A 127 -1.32 -19.40 -17.70
CA ARG A 127 -1.84 -18.52 -18.75
C ARG A 127 -2.58 -19.32 -19.78
N LEU A 128 -3.81 -18.91 -20.07
CA LEU A 128 -4.62 -19.38 -21.17
C LEU A 128 -5.08 -18.17 -21.98
N SER A 129 -4.68 -18.07 -23.23
CA SER A 129 -4.96 -16.90 -24.08
C SER A 129 -4.48 -15.60 -23.38
N LYS A 130 -5.36 -14.63 -23.11
CA LYS A 130 -5.09 -13.38 -22.41
C LYS A 130 -5.52 -13.42 -20.93
N THR A 131 -5.82 -14.61 -20.41
CA THR A 131 -6.20 -14.82 -19.00
C THR A 131 -5.05 -15.48 -18.25
N GLU A 132 -4.68 -14.89 -17.11
CA GLU A 132 -3.63 -15.36 -16.22
C GLU A 132 -4.20 -15.66 -14.84
N ALA A 133 -3.87 -16.81 -14.27
CA ALA A 133 -4.12 -17.14 -12.87
C ALA A 133 -2.79 -17.22 -12.12
N ARG A 134 -2.74 -16.67 -10.91
CA ARG A 134 -1.59 -16.67 -10.00
C ARG A 134 -2.00 -17.22 -8.64
N ILE A 135 -1.19 -18.07 -8.04
CA ILE A 135 -1.40 -18.62 -6.69
C ILE A 135 -0.08 -18.60 -5.95
N GLY A 136 -0.08 -18.03 -4.77
CA GLY A 136 1.09 -17.89 -3.90
C GLY A 136 1.25 -16.48 -3.35
N THR A 137 2.46 -15.95 -3.37
CA THR A 137 2.77 -14.62 -2.83
C THR A 137 2.45 -13.54 -3.84
N LEU A 138 1.60 -12.59 -3.45
CA LEU A 138 1.06 -11.53 -4.30
C LEU A 138 1.38 -10.13 -3.74
N GLN A 139 1.41 -9.15 -4.64
CA GLN A 139 1.51 -7.73 -4.30
C GLN A 139 0.42 -6.95 -5.07
N PRO A 140 -0.86 -7.02 -4.64
CA PRO A 140 -1.96 -6.34 -5.32
C PRO A 140 -1.81 -4.83 -5.28
N LYS A 141 -2.24 -4.16 -6.36
CA LYS A 141 -2.34 -2.70 -6.50
C LYS A 141 -3.72 -2.34 -7.04
N LEU A 142 -4.74 -2.58 -6.24
CA LEU A 142 -6.14 -2.37 -6.59
C LEU A 142 -6.77 -1.36 -5.63
N PRO A 143 -7.83 -0.65 -6.03
CA PRO A 143 -8.47 0.34 -5.16
C PRO A 143 -8.93 -0.19 -3.79
N VAL A 144 -9.37 -1.45 -3.74
CA VAL A 144 -9.85 -2.10 -2.51
C VAL A 144 -8.76 -2.86 -1.75
N VAL A 145 -7.59 -3.06 -2.35
CA VAL A 145 -6.40 -3.64 -1.70
C VAL A 145 -5.12 -3.22 -2.39
N THR A 146 -4.26 -2.51 -1.67
CA THR A 146 -2.94 -2.05 -2.16
C THR A 146 -1.86 -2.46 -1.18
N PHE A 147 -0.84 -3.21 -1.66
CA PHE A 147 0.29 -3.54 -0.79
C PHE A 147 1.10 -2.30 -0.44
N ASN A 148 1.67 -2.27 0.75
CA ASN A 148 2.48 -1.15 1.21
C ASN A 148 3.97 -1.37 0.89
N ASP A 149 4.59 -0.37 0.25
CA ASP A 149 6.03 -0.33 -0.08
C ASP A 149 6.72 0.93 0.51
N GLY A 150 6.18 1.47 1.58
CA GLY A 150 6.62 2.74 2.19
C GLY A 150 7.78 2.64 3.17
N ARG A 151 8.45 1.48 3.32
CA ARG A 151 9.59 1.27 4.26
C ARG A 151 10.74 0.53 3.56
N LEU A 152 11.58 -0.14 4.33
CA LEU A 152 12.77 -0.86 3.86
C LEU A 152 12.42 -1.99 2.89
N LEU A 153 11.46 -2.82 3.25
CA LEU A 153 10.94 -3.94 2.47
C LEU A 153 9.44 -3.77 2.22
N PRO A 154 8.90 -4.33 1.13
CA PRO A 154 7.48 -4.28 0.84
C PRO A 154 6.66 -5.29 1.65
N GLN A 155 5.38 -4.97 1.83
CA GLN A 155 4.35 -5.92 2.25
C GLN A 155 4.10 -6.95 1.13
N THR A 156 3.72 -8.17 1.52
CA THR A 156 3.25 -9.21 0.60
C THR A 156 2.01 -9.88 1.15
N PHE A 157 1.22 -10.47 0.28
CA PHE A 157 0.02 -11.24 0.62
C PHE A 157 0.15 -12.66 0.08
N ASP A 158 -0.47 -13.62 0.74
CA ASP A 158 -0.62 -14.98 0.25
C ASP A 158 -2.07 -15.17 -0.22
N GLY A 159 -2.25 -15.76 -1.42
CA GLY A 159 -3.58 -15.95 -1.98
C GLY A 159 -3.57 -16.35 -3.45
N GLY A 160 -4.69 -16.10 -4.12
CA GLY A 160 -4.86 -16.36 -5.54
C GLY A 160 -5.52 -15.19 -6.27
N GLN A 161 -5.13 -14.97 -7.53
CA GLN A 161 -5.68 -13.93 -8.40
C GLN A 161 -5.84 -14.43 -9.82
N ILE A 162 -6.93 -14.06 -10.46
CA ILE A 162 -7.15 -14.23 -11.90
C ILE A 162 -7.26 -12.85 -12.53
N THR A 163 -6.56 -12.64 -13.64
CA THR A 163 -6.62 -11.43 -14.47
C THR A 163 -6.95 -11.81 -15.89
N SER A 164 -7.96 -11.21 -16.49
CA SER A 164 -8.40 -11.49 -17.86
C SER A 164 -8.44 -10.20 -18.70
N ASN A 165 -7.82 -10.27 -19.88
CA ASN A 165 -7.82 -9.23 -20.89
C ASN A 165 -8.44 -9.75 -22.21
N GLU A 166 -9.37 -10.70 -22.14
CA GLU A 166 -10.01 -11.31 -23.33
C GLU A 166 -10.88 -10.32 -24.09
N LEU A 167 -11.47 -9.38 -23.39
CA LEU A 167 -12.31 -8.33 -23.98
C LEU A 167 -11.48 -7.07 -24.22
N ASP A 168 -11.65 -6.49 -25.41
CA ASP A 168 -10.93 -5.27 -25.78
C ASP A 168 -11.29 -4.10 -24.84
N ASN A 169 -10.27 -3.38 -24.43
CA ASN A 169 -10.38 -2.25 -23.50
C ASN A 169 -10.87 -2.58 -22.08
N LEU A 170 -11.12 -3.84 -21.76
CA LEU A 170 -11.59 -4.28 -20.45
C LEU A 170 -10.58 -5.25 -19.82
N THR A 171 -10.07 -4.89 -18.64
CA THR A 171 -9.33 -5.79 -17.77
C THR A 171 -10.24 -6.21 -16.61
N LEU A 172 -10.44 -7.50 -16.43
CA LEU A 172 -11.16 -8.06 -15.28
C LEU A 172 -10.16 -8.71 -14.32
N ILE A 173 -10.36 -8.48 -13.03
CA ILE A 173 -9.52 -9.02 -11.96
C ILE A 173 -10.42 -9.57 -10.87
N GLY A 174 -10.08 -10.74 -10.32
CA GLY A 174 -10.74 -11.30 -9.16
C GLY A 174 -9.78 -12.20 -8.38
N GLY A 175 -9.99 -12.34 -7.08
CA GLY A 175 -9.12 -13.14 -6.25
C GLY A 175 -9.54 -13.23 -4.80
N GLN A 176 -8.70 -13.95 -4.05
CA GLN A 176 -8.80 -14.11 -2.60
C GLN A 176 -7.41 -13.96 -1.99
N LEU A 177 -7.32 -13.25 -0.87
CA LEU A 177 -6.14 -13.20 -0.01
C LEU A 177 -6.47 -13.86 1.32
N GLU A 178 -5.49 -14.55 1.90
CA GLU A 178 -5.65 -15.33 3.14
C GLU A 178 -4.78 -14.78 4.27
N HIS A 179 -3.56 -14.37 3.93
CA HIS A 179 -2.59 -13.88 4.89
C HIS A 179 -1.83 -12.69 4.32
N ALA A 180 -1.23 -11.91 5.21
CA ALA A 180 -0.32 -10.84 4.85
C ALA A 180 0.98 -10.94 5.66
N LYS A 181 2.11 -10.63 5.01
CA LYS A 181 3.38 -10.38 5.68
C LYS A 181 3.61 -8.87 5.71
N GLY A 182 3.70 -8.30 6.91
CA GLY A 182 4.01 -6.90 7.12
C GLY A 182 5.39 -6.49 6.59
N ARG A 183 5.63 -5.19 6.48
CA ARG A 183 6.90 -4.63 5.99
C ARG A 183 8.07 -4.88 6.93
N SER A 184 7.82 -4.97 8.22
CA SER A 184 8.77 -5.23 9.30
C SER A 184 8.60 -6.63 9.91
N SER A 185 8.20 -7.63 9.10
CA SER A 185 7.95 -8.99 9.56
C SER A 185 8.56 -10.03 8.62
N SER A 186 8.93 -11.18 9.17
CA SER A 186 9.29 -12.40 8.42
C SER A 186 8.13 -13.39 8.34
N SER A 187 7.05 -13.15 9.09
CA SER A 187 5.91 -14.06 9.23
C SER A 187 4.69 -13.55 8.46
N SER A 188 3.94 -14.47 7.86
CA SER A 188 2.60 -14.20 7.37
C SER A 188 1.59 -14.38 8.51
N GLU A 189 0.66 -13.45 8.61
CA GLU A 189 -0.36 -13.38 9.65
C GLU A 189 -1.75 -13.26 9.02
N SER A 190 -2.79 -13.59 9.79
CA SER A 190 -4.17 -13.41 9.38
C SER A 190 -4.50 -11.93 9.12
N LEU A 191 -5.51 -11.69 8.31
CA LEU A 191 -5.91 -10.34 7.87
C LEU A 191 -6.73 -9.61 8.94
N SER A 192 -6.69 -8.28 8.91
CA SER A 192 -7.45 -7.43 9.82
C SER A 192 -7.95 -6.15 9.15
N ILE A 193 -8.87 -5.47 9.82
CA ILE A 193 -9.37 -4.16 9.39
C ILE A 193 -8.43 -3.04 9.87
N GLY A 194 -8.24 -2.00 9.04
CA GLY A 194 -7.46 -0.83 9.40
C GLY A 194 -8.07 -0.05 10.57
N GLY A 195 -7.20 0.38 11.48
CA GLY A 195 -7.58 1.18 12.65
C GLY A 195 -8.11 0.39 13.84
N ALA A 196 -8.63 -0.82 13.68
CA ALA A 196 -8.96 -1.68 14.79
C ALA A 196 -7.68 -2.33 15.34
N ASN A 197 -7.58 -2.40 16.67
CA ASN A 197 -6.46 -3.08 17.30
C ASN A 197 -6.76 -4.57 17.47
N ASN A 198 -6.55 -5.36 16.43
CA ASN A 198 -6.82 -6.77 16.43
C ASN A 198 -6.00 -7.54 17.46
N ALA A 199 -4.80 -7.08 17.80
CA ALA A 199 -4.03 -7.66 18.90
C ALA A 199 -4.73 -7.50 20.26
N GLN A 200 -5.55 -6.45 20.43
CA GLN A 200 -6.37 -6.26 21.64
C GLN A 200 -7.71 -6.98 21.56
N THR A 201 -8.33 -7.06 20.40
CA THR A 201 -9.62 -7.74 20.21
C THR A 201 -9.47 -9.22 19.96
N GLY A 202 -8.33 -9.66 19.42
CA GLY A 202 -8.05 -11.06 19.09
C GLY A 202 -8.78 -11.58 17.85
N GLN A 203 -9.46 -10.70 17.10
CA GLN A 203 -10.25 -11.08 15.94
C GLN A 203 -9.52 -10.77 14.62
N PHE A 204 -9.50 -11.76 13.73
CA PHE A 204 -8.86 -11.74 12.43
C PHE A 204 -9.72 -12.48 11.41
N SER A 205 -9.46 -12.26 10.13
CA SER A 205 -10.02 -13.05 9.03
C SER A 205 -8.89 -13.68 8.22
N ASN A 206 -9.14 -14.85 7.64
CA ASN A 206 -8.28 -15.47 6.65
C ASN A 206 -8.87 -15.38 5.25
N THR A 207 -9.82 -14.48 5.06
CA THR A 207 -10.55 -14.36 3.81
C THR A 207 -10.77 -12.90 3.44
N PHE A 208 -10.13 -12.45 2.37
CA PHE A 208 -10.44 -11.20 1.70
C PHE A 208 -10.73 -11.50 0.24
N TYR A 209 -11.98 -11.39 -0.17
CA TYR A 209 -12.39 -11.51 -1.56
C TYR A 209 -12.34 -10.17 -2.27
N TYR A 210 -11.95 -10.18 -3.54
CA TYR A 210 -12.03 -8.99 -4.39
C TYR A 210 -12.35 -9.36 -5.84
N ALA A 211 -13.10 -8.49 -6.49
CA ALA A 211 -13.39 -8.60 -7.91
C ALA A 211 -13.65 -7.22 -8.49
N GLY A 212 -13.31 -7.02 -9.74
CA GLY A 212 -13.56 -5.75 -10.41
C GLY A 212 -12.93 -5.67 -11.78
N GLY A 213 -12.83 -4.46 -12.30
CA GLY A 213 -12.19 -4.24 -13.58
C GLY A 213 -12.01 -2.79 -13.95
N ASP A 214 -11.18 -2.63 -14.97
CA ASP A 214 -10.79 -1.37 -15.59
C ASP A 214 -11.31 -1.34 -17.02
N TYR A 215 -12.15 -0.35 -17.35
CA TYR A 215 -12.67 -0.15 -18.70
C TYR A 215 -12.16 1.14 -19.31
N LYS A 216 -11.42 1.02 -20.41
CA LYS A 216 -10.86 2.16 -21.17
C LYS A 216 -11.89 2.64 -22.19
N ILE A 217 -12.35 3.86 -22.04
CA ILE A 217 -13.31 4.51 -22.93
C ILE A 217 -12.52 5.47 -23.85
N GLY A 218 -12.26 5.01 -25.07
CA GLY A 218 -11.38 5.74 -25.97
C GLY A 218 -9.95 5.79 -25.46
N LYS A 219 -9.26 6.93 -25.68
CA LYS A 219 -7.83 7.09 -25.33
C LYS A 219 -7.59 7.78 -24.00
N ASN A 220 -8.59 8.47 -23.47
CA ASN A 220 -8.41 9.47 -22.44
C ASN A 220 -9.22 9.22 -21.16
N LEU A 221 -10.17 8.27 -21.17
CA LEU A 221 -11.06 8.01 -20.07
C LEU A 221 -10.92 6.57 -19.59
N LEU A 222 -10.71 6.39 -18.29
CA LEU A 222 -10.70 5.11 -17.58
C LEU A 222 -11.83 5.09 -16.57
N ALA A 223 -12.73 4.14 -16.68
CA ALA A 223 -13.75 3.84 -15.67
C ALA A 223 -13.36 2.57 -14.92
N GLN A 224 -13.54 2.56 -13.61
CA GLN A 224 -13.14 1.47 -12.72
C GLN A 224 -14.30 1.10 -11.80
N TYR A 225 -14.49 -0.19 -11.58
CA TYR A 225 -15.32 -0.72 -10.52
C TYR A 225 -14.60 -1.86 -9.83
N TYR A 226 -14.60 -1.83 -8.50
CA TYR A 226 -14.06 -2.92 -7.69
C TYR A 226 -14.94 -3.16 -6.48
N TYR A 227 -15.04 -4.42 -6.09
CA TYR A 227 -15.62 -4.91 -4.85
C TYR A 227 -14.53 -5.56 -4.03
N GLY A 228 -14.51 -5.31 -2.72
CA GLY A 228 -13.67 -5.97 -1.73
C GLY A 228 -14.50 -6.37 -0.53
N ASN A 229 -14.20 -7.53 0.06
CA ASN A 229 -14.87 -8.03 1.25
C ASN A 229 -13.86 -8.68 2.18
N LEU A 230 -13.66 -8.10 3.35
CA LEU A 230 -12.97 -8.74 4.47
C LEU A 230 -14.04 -9.46 5.29
N GLU A 231 -14.09 -10.79 5.16
CA GLU A 231 -15.09 -11.64 5.82
C GLU A 231 -15.18 -11.31 7.32
N ASP A 232 -16.41 -11.19 7.82
CA ASP A 232 -16.77 -10.83 9.18
C ASP A 232 -16.48 -9.38 9.60
N PHE A 233 -15.93 -8.54 8.74
CA PHE A 233 -15.64 -7.14 9.05
C PHE A 233 -16.37 -6.15 8.16
N TYR A 234 -16.10 -6.13 6.85
CA TYR A 234 -16.71 -5.16 5.95
C TYR A 234 -16.77 -5.62 4.50
N GLN A 235 -17.71 -5.07 3.76
CA GLN A 235 -17.75 -5.08 2.30
C GLN A 235 -17.57 -3.65 1.76
N GLN A 236 -16.90 -3.51 0.63
CA GLN A 236 -16.60 -2.21 0.05
C GLN A 236 -16.76 -2.22 -1.46
N HIS A 237 -17.49 -1.24 -1.98
CA HIS A 237 -17.61 -0.95 -3.39
C HIS A 237 -16.80 0.28 -3.75
N PHE A 238 -16.06 0.22 -4.83
CA PHE A 238 -15.31 1.33 -5.39
C PHE A 238 -15.76 1.66 -6.80
N LEU A 239 -15.95 2.95 -7.07
CA LEU A 239 -16.14 3.53 -8.40
C LEU A 239 -15.06 4.57 -8.64
N GLY A 240 -14.35 4.45 -9.75
CA GLY A 240 -13.28 5.37 -10.17
C GLY A 240 -13.47 5.88 -11.58
N LEU A 241 -13.14 7.15 -11.81
CA LEU A 241 -13.11 7.76 -13.13
C LEU A 241 -11.86 8.61 -13.27
N THR A 242 -10.98 8.24 -14.19
CA THR A 242 -9.79 9.03 -14.54
C THR A 242 -9.90 9.55 -15.95
N HIS A 243 -9.78 10.86 -16.14
CA HIS A 243 -9.82 11.52 -17.45
C HIS A 243 -8.54 12.33 -17.68
N ASN A 244 -7.96 12.21 -18.86
CA ASN A 244 -6.81 12.99 -19.30
C ASN A 244 -7.23 13.87 -20.50
N LEU A 245 -7.18 15.17 -20.32
CA LEU A 245 -7.59 16.16 -21.31
C LEU A 245 -6.39 17.03 -21.70
N ALA A 246 -6.10 17.10 -22.99
CA ALA A 246 -5.21 18.15 -23.48
C ALA A 246 -5.91 19.51 -23.34
N LEU A 247 -5.31 20.45 -22.62
CA LEU A 247 -5.88 21.76 -22.31
C LEU A 247 -4.84 22.85 -22.58
N GLY A 248 -5.03 23.60 -23.66
CA GLY A 248 -4.05 24.55 -24.16
C GLY A 248 -2.74 23.85 -24.50
N SER A 249 -1.61 24.35 -24.00
CA SER A 249 -0.28 23.74 -24.14
C SER A 249 0.07 22.73 -23.05
N GLY A 250 -0.86 22.47 -22.14
CA GLY A 250 -0.71 21.54 -21.02
C GLY A 250 -1.70 20.37 -21.08
N ALA A 251 -1.77 19.63 -20.00
CA ALA A 251 -2.71 18.52 -19.82
C ALA A 251 -3.38 18.59 -18.44
N LEU A 252 -4.67 18.39 -18.41
CA LEU A 252 -5.47 18.26 -17.19
C LEU A 252 -5.80 16.78 -16.97
N LYS A 253 -5.39 16.25 -15.82
CA LYS A 253 -5.85 14.95 -15.31
C LYS A 253 -6.91 15.18 -14.24
N SER A 254 -8.05 14.51 -14.38
CA SER A 254 -9.11 14.45 -13.37
C SER A 254 -9.18 13.03 -12.82
N ASP A 255 -9.21 12.87 -11.50
CA ASP A 255 -9.30 11.60 -10.79
C ASP A 255 -10.46 11.71 -9.77
N LEU A 256 -11.55 11.00 -10.04
CA LEU A 256 -12.75 10.98 -9.21
C LEU A 256 -12.88 9.59 -8.59
N ARG A 257 -13.12 9.52 -7.28
CA ARG A 257 -13.25 8.27 -6.54
C ARG A 257 -14.45 8.31 -5.62
N TYR A 258 -15.12 7.17 -5.52
CA TYR A 258 -16.21 6.95 -4.58
C TYR A 258 -16.11 5.55 -3.99
N PHE A 259 -16.19 5.47 -2.67
CA PHE A 259 -16.26 4.24 -1.90
C PHE A 259 -17.54 4.20 -1.09
N LYS A 260 -18.23 3.07 -1.12
CA LYS A 260 -19.31 2.71 -0.20
C LYS A 260 -18.87 1.48 0.57
N SER A 261 -18.88 1.56 1.90
CA SER A 261 -18.46 0.48 2.77
C SER A 261 -19.52 0.24 3.84
N ASP A 262 -19.92 -1.00 3.98
CA ASP A 262 -20.92 -1.45 4.95
C ASP A 262 -20.34 -2.63 5.78
N SER A 263 -20.92 -2.88 6.94
CA SER A 263 -20.59 -4.04 7.77
C SER A 263 -20.82 -5.36 7.05
N ASP A 264 -20.03 -6.39 7.40
CA ASP A 264 -20.18 -7.76 6.94
C ASP A 264 -20.13 -8.74 8.12
N GLY A 265 -20.86 -9.84 8.01
CA GLY A 265 -20.81 -10.95 8.95
C GLY A 265 -20.93 -10.54 10.43
N GLU A 266 -19.96 -10.90 11.24
CA GLU A 266 -19.96 -10.66 12.70
C GLU A 266 -19.92 -9.16 13.05
N ASN A 267 -19.29 -8.30 12.25
CA ASN A 267 -19.32 -6.85 12.47
C ASN A 267 -20.74 -6.28 12.39
N GLY A 268 -21.63 -6.84 11.56
CA GLY A 268 -23.03 -6.44 11.45
C GLY A 268 -23.88 -6.86 12.67
N SER A 269 -23.40 -7.77 13.53
CA SER A 269 -24.13 -8.24 14.69
C SER A 269 -23.63 -7.61 16.00
N ALA A 270 -24.56 -7.39 16.96
CA ALA A 270 -24.16 -6.87 18.27
C ALA A 270 -23.30 -7.89 19.06
N ALA A 271 -23.52 -9.17 18.84
CA ALA A 271 -22.73 -10.24 19.47
C ALA A 271 -21.31 -10.27 18.92
N GLY A 272 -21.13 -10.27 17.60
CA GLY A 272 -19.82 -10.27 16.98
C GLY A 272 -19.01 -9.03 17.32
N ARG A 273 -19.65 -7.85 17.39
CA ARG A 273 -18.95 -6.63 17.87
C ARG A 273 -18.54 -6.73 19.35
N ALA A 274 -19.34 -7.36 20.19
CA ALA A 274 -18.97 -7.63 21.57
C ALA A 274 -17.79 -8.61 21.68
N ASP A 275 -17.67 -9.53 20.73
CA ASP A 275 -16.56 -10.49 20.62
C ASP A 275 -15.30 -9.86 19.97
N GLY A 276 -15.38 -8.60 19.48
CA GLY A 276 -14.22 -7.84 19.00
C GLY A 276 -14.14 -7.64 17.48
N TYR A 277 -15.15 -8.04 16.70
CA TYR A 277 -15.24 -7.73 15.26
C TYR A 277 -15.69 -6.27 15.07
N VAL A 278 -14.79 -5.35 15.33
CA VAL A 278 -15.08 -3.90 15.39
C VAL A 278 -14.22 -3.10 14.44
N SER A 279 -14.75 -1.96 13.98
CA SER A 279 -14.01 -0.90 13.31
C SER A 279 -13.85 0.31 14.23
N THR A 280 -13.06 1.31 13.81
CA THR A 280 -12.89 2.59 14.52
C THR A 280 -13.76 3.67 13.88
N GLY A 281 -14.10 4.71 14.66
CA GLY A 281 -14.90 5.86 14.23
C GLY A 281 -15.58 6.58 15.37
N TYR A 282 -16.50 7.51 15.03
CA TYR A 282 -17.38 8.19 15.96
C TYR A 282 -18.83 7.78 15.70
N TYR A 283 -19.40 7.00 16.60
CA TYR A 283 -20.69 6.33 16.41
C TYR A 283 -21.83 7.14 17.06
N GLY A 284 -22.32 8.17 16.35
CA GLY A 284 -23.32 9.09 16.87
C GLY A 284 -24.69 9.06 16.18
N ASN A 285 -24.81 8.60 14.94
CA ASN A 285 -26.00 8.80 14.09
C ASN A 285 -26.89 7.55 13.97
N GLY A 286 -26.93 6.72 14.99
CA GLY A 286 -27.78 5.52 15.00
C GLY A 286 -27.09 4.25 14.56
N VAL A 287 -25.83 4.33 14.16
CA VAL A 287 -24.97 3.18 13.94
C VAL A 287 -24.45 2.63 15.27
N THR A 288 -24.42 1.34 15.40
CA THR A 288 -23.92 0.70 16.61
C THR A 288 -22.40 0.83 16.68
N LYS A 289 -21.87 1.16 17.84
CA LYS A 289 -20.41 1.30 18.04
C LYS A 289 -19.64 0.11 17.50
N GLY A 290 -18.66 0.40 16.65
CA GLY A 290 -17.78 -0.59 16.02
C GLY A 290 -18.30 -1.16 14.69
N GLU A 291 -19.53 -0.87 14.29
CA GLU A 291 -20.10 -1.24 13.00
C GLU A 291 -19.47 -0.41 11.86
N VAL A 292 -19.25 -1.02 10.70
CA VAL A 292 -18.78 -0.28 9.52
C VAL A 292 -19.97 0.37 8.83
N ASP A 293 -19.91 1.70 8.70
CA ASP A 293 -20.81 2.53 7.89
C ASP A 293 -20.01 3.72 7.37
N ASN A 294 -19.64 3.69 6.09
CA ASN A 294 -18.75 4.69 5.52
C ASN A 294 -19.05 4.95 4.04
N ASP A 295 -19.16 6.22 3.70
CA ASP A 295 -19.19 6.74 2.34
C ASP A 295 -18.05 7.74 2.16
N THR A 296 -17.09 7.44 1.29
CA THR A 296 -15.97 8.34 1.02
C THR A 296 -15.90 8.69 -0.44
N TRP A 297 -15.91 9.98 -0.76
CA TRP A 297 -15.68 10.44 -2.12
C TRP A 297 -14.56 11.44 -2.20
N SER A 298 -13.91 11.50 -3.35
CA SER A 298 -12.84 12.47 -3.60
C SER A 298 -12.75 12.86 -5.06
N ALA A 299 -12.20 14.07 -5.28
CA ALA A 299 -11.86 14.59 -6.59
C ALA A 299 -10.46 15.20 -6.53
N LEU A 300 -9.58 14.84 -7.48
CA LEU A 300 -8.25 15.42 -7.62
C LEU A 300 -8.05 15.85 -9.07
N PHE A 301 -7.68 17.12 -9.26
CA PHE A 301 -7.37 17.70 -10.54
C PHE A 301 -5.91 18.08 -10.59
N THR A 302 -5.18 17.63 -11.61
CA THR A 302 -3.76 17.97 -11.82
C THR A 302 -3.58 18.59 -13.19
N TYR A 303 -3.13 19.84 -13.24
CA TYR A 303 -2.74 20.50 -14.47
C TYR A 303 -1.22 20.50 -14.63
N SER A 304 -0.75 19.97 -15.75
CA SER A 304 0.68 19.86 -16.07
C SER A 304 1.03 20.74 -17.27
N LEU A 305 2.03 21.60 -17.12
CA LEU A 305 2.53 22.48 -18.16
C LEU A 305 4.05 22.68 -18.05
N GLY A 306 4.78 22.36 -19.10
CA GLY A 306 6.24 22.48 -19.10
C GLY A 306 6.88 21.56 -18.07
N GLY A 307 7.52 22.02 -17.05
CA GLY A 307 8.03 21.20 -15.92
C GLY A 307 7.12 21.24 -14.70
N HIS A 308 6.05 22.03 -14.74
CA HIS A 308 5.16 22.29 -13.62
C HIS A 308 4.01 21.29 -13.58
N ALA A 309 3.62 20.85 -12.39
CA ALA A 309 2.39 20.11 -12.10
C ALA A 309 1.72 20.76 -10.89
N LEU A 310 0.50 21.24 -11.04
CA LEU A 310 -0.31 21.84 -9.98
C LEU A 310 -1.54 20.98 -9.76
N SER A 311 -1.74 20.51 -8.53
CA SER A 311 -2.89 19.70 -8.15
C SER A 311 -3.73 20.40 -7.08
N ALA A 312 -5.05 20.24 -7.20
CA ALA A 312 -6.02 20.60 -6.17
C ALA A 312 -7.00 19.45 -5.99
N GLY A 313 -7.28 19.09 -4.75
CA GLY A 313 -8.16 17.97 -4.42
C GLY A 313 -9.04 18.26 -3.23
N TYR A 314 -10.13 17.50 -3.15
CA TYR A 314 -11.05 17.48 -2.02
C TYR A 314 -11.49 16.05 -1.76
N GLN A 315 -11.56 15.68 -0.48
CA GLN A 315 -12.08 14.40 -0.01
C GLN A 315 -13.06 14.63 1.12
N GLN A 316 -14.10 13.84 1.18
CA GLN A 316 -15.04 13.81 2.28
C GLN A 316 -15.29 12.36 2.71
N VAL A 317 -15.16 12.12 3.99
CA VAL A 317 -15.53 10.89 4.69
C VAL A 317 -16.85 11.13 5.39
N SER A 318 -17.84 10.32 5.11
CA SER A 318 -19.19 10.39 5.69
C SER A 318 -19.55 9.04 6.30
N GLY A 319 -20.52 9.04 7.21
CA GLY A 319 -20.87 7.88 8.03
C GLY A 319 -20.17 7.91 9.37
N ASP A 320 -20.46 6.95 10.23
CA ASP A 320 -20.03 6.94 11.62
C ASP A 320 -18.71 6.17 11.85
N SER A 321 -18.27 5.37 10.89
CA SER A 321 -16.97 4.71 10.92
C SER A 321 -15.90 5.48 10.14
N ASN A 322 -14.65 5.33 10.56
CA ASN A 322 -13.50 5.71 9.73
C ASN A 322 -13.50 4.90 8.43
N PHE A 323 -12.87 5.43 7.39
CA PHE A 323 -12.71 4.70 6.13
C PHE A 323 -12.07 3.32 6.38
N PRO A 324 -12.76 2.21 6.09
CA PRO A 324 -12.23 0.87 6.33
C PRO A 324 -11.33 0.44 5.17
N PHE A 325 -10.25 -0.23 5.49
CA PHE A 325 -9.34 -0.83 4.52
C PHE A 325 -8.64 -2.05 5.11
N LEU A 326 -8.18 -2.93 4.24
CA LEU A 326 -7.44 -4.11 4.65
C LEU A 326 -6.11 -3.69 5.28
N ASN A 327 -5.89 -4.10 6.51
CA ASN A 327 -4.65 -3.88 7.23
C ASN A 327 -4.07 -5.22 7.68
N GLN A 328 -2.76 -5.25 7.77
CA GLN A 328 -2.05 -6.27 8.54
C GLN A 328 -0.66 -5.76 8.89
N GLY A 329 -0.35 -5.85 10.18
CA GLY A 329 0.92 -5.40 10.72
C GLY A 329 1.08 -3.89 10.67
N ASP A 330 2.21 -3.44 10.20
CA ASP A 330 2.63 -2.08 10.24
C ASP A 330 2.18 -1.29 8.99
N GLY A 331 1.26 -0.36 9.19
CA GLY A 331 0.92 0.68 8.24
C GLY A 331 0.42 0.18 6.89
N ALA A 332 -0.86 0.03 6.76
CA ALA A 332 -1.51 -0.29 5.50
C ALA A 332 -1.56 0.94 4.55
N THR A 333 -1.81 0.68 3.28
CA THR A 333 -2.07 1.71 2.27
C THR A 333 -3.55 1.78 2.00
N ALA A 334 -4.16 2.94 2.23
CA ALA A 334 -5.50 3.25 1.76
C ALA A 334 -5.43 3.85 0.35
N TYR A 335 -6.37 3.47 -0.53
CA TYR A 335 -6.43 4.04 -1.88
C TYR A 335 -7.18 5.38 -1.87
N LEU A 336 -6.70 6.31 -1.02
CA LEU A 336 -7.24 7.67 -0.87
C LEU A 336 -6.31 8.69 -1.54
N ILE A 337 -6.89 9.81 -2.03
CA ILE A 337 -6.07 10.91 -2.57
C ILE A 337 -5.24 11.59 -1.47
N THR A 338 -5.62 11.40 -0.23
CA THR A 338 -5.04 11.99 0.98
C THR A 338 -4.02 11.12 1.68
N ASP A 339 -3.88 9.83 1.34
CA ASP A 339 -2.83 8.96 1.90
C ASP A 339 -1.46 9.38 1.36
N ARG A 340 -0.75 10.21 2.12
CA ARG A 340 0.55 10.79 1.75
C ARG A 340 1.69 10.24 2.60
N GLN A 341 2.38 11.06 3.39
CA GLN A 341 3.56 10.57 4.11
C GLN A 341 3.25 10.09 5.53
N ILE A 342 2.44 10.82 6.30
CA ILE A 342 2.11 10.53 7.70
C ILE A 342 0.61 10.23 7.83
N GLY A 343 -0.22 11.24 7.66
CA GLY A 343 -1.68 11.16 7.82
C GLY A 343 -2.36 10.50 6.63
N LYS A 344 -3.55 9.96 6.89
CA LYS A 344 -4.41 9.40 5.84
C LYS A 344 -5.68 10.21 5.64
N PHE A 345 -6.07 11.05 6.63
CA PHE A 345 -7.27 11.88 6.57
C PHE A 345 -8.52 11.03 6.27
N LEU A 346 -8.76 10.05 7.13
CA LEU A 346 -9.77 9.00 6.90
C LEU A 346 -10.83 8.93 8.00
N SER A 347 -10.84 9.88 8.92
CA SER A 347 -11.69 9.87 10.10
C SER A 347 -13.16 10.14 9.74
N ALA A 348 -14.09 9.59 10.52
CA ALA A 348 -15.51 9.87 10.38
C ALA A 348 -15.79 11.38 10.39
N GLY A 349 -16.63 11.86 9.47
CA GLY A 349 -16.98 13.27 9.31
C GLY A 349 -15.96 14.14 8.59
N GLU A 350 -14.75 13.67 8.40
CA GLU A 350 -13.61 14.47 7.93
C GLU A 350 -13.78 14.99 6.50
N ARG A 351 -13.45 16.28 6.32
CA ARG A 351 -13.40 17.00 5.04
C ARG A 351 -12.01 17.53 4.81
N THR A 352 -11.36 17.07 3.77
CA THR A 352 -9.93 17.36 3.53
C THR A 352 -9.72 18.06 2.20
N TRP A 353 -9.06 19.22 2.23
CA TRP A 353 -8.51 19.90 1.07
C TRP A 353 -7.06 19.48 0.86
N LEU A 354 -6.68 19.34 -0.41
CA LEU A 354 -5.32 19.04 -0.83
C LEU A 354 -4.87 20.02 -1.88
N ALA A 355 -3.66 20.57 -1.72
CA ALA A 355 -2.94 21.32 -2.73
C ALA A 355 -1.54 20.72 -2.89
N GLU A 356 -1.11 20.49 -4.14
CA GLU A 356 0.21 19.94 -4.43
C GLU A 356 0.84 20.67 -5.61
N TYR A 357 2.12 21.00 -5.49
CA TYR A 357 2.92 21.55 -6.57
C TYR A 357 4.18 20.72 -6.76
N GLY A 358 4.39 20.26 -8.00
CA GLY A 358 5.57 19.55 -8.45
C GLY A 358 6.31 20.30 -9.54
N TYR A 359 7.65 20.19 -9.54
CA TYR A 359 8.49 20.71 -10.60
C TYR A 359 9.55 19.71 -11.06
N ASP A 360 9.62 19.48 -12.38
CA ASP A 360 10.63 18.66 -13.04
C ASP A 360 11.73 19.59 -13.60
N PHE A 361 12.90 19.56 -12.96
CA PHE A 361 14.03 20.44 -13.28
C PHE A 361 14.74 20.08 -14.60
N SER A 362 14.33 19.02 -15.29
CA SER A 362 14.84 18.71 -16.63
C SER A 362 14.65 19.87 -17.61
N LYS A 363 13.59 20.66 -17.40
CA LYS A 363 13.27 21.85 -18.22
C LYS A 363 14.22 23.02 -18.02
N VAL A 364 14.98 23.02 -16.93
CA VAL A 364 16.00 24.05 -16.63
C VAL A 364 17.42 23.48 -16.61
N GLY A 365 17.63 22.30 -17.22
CA GLY A 365 18.95 21.72 -17.43
C GLY A 365 19.45 20.80 -16.32
N VAL A 366 18.58 20.38 -15.38
CA VAL A 366 18.91 19.40 -14.33
C VAL A 366 18.03 18.16 -14.48
N PRO A 367 18.29 17.30 -15.49
CA PRO A 367 17.48 16.10 -15.71
C PRO A 367 17.62 15.13 -14.54
N GLY A 368 16.49 14.50 -14.18
CA GLY A 368 16.41 13.55 -13.06
C GLY A 368 16.09 14.18 -11.70
N LEU A 369 16.18 15.52 -11.56
CA LEU A 369 15.78 16.22 -10.34
C LEU A 369 14.30 16.60 -10.40
N LYS A 370 13.55 16.28 -9.32
CA LYS A 370 12.15 16.67 -9.12
C LYS A 370 11.94 17.12 -7.68
N ALA A 371 11.13 18.15 -7.49
CA ALA A 371 10.69 18.58 -6.16
C ALA A 371 9.16 18.61 -6.12
N THR A 372 8.59 18.24 -4.97
CA THR A 372 7.15 18.28 -4.72
C THR A 372 6.89 18.83 -3.33
N VAL A 373 5.90 19.72 -3.23
CA VAL A 373 5.34 20.20 -1.96
C VAL A 373 3.86 19.87 -1.95
N THR A 374 3.38 19.23 -0.88
CA THR A 374 1.97 18.90 -0.68
C THR A 374 1.50 19.53 0.63
N TYR A 375 0.29 20.05 0.64
CA TYR A 375 -0.39 20.52 1.83
C TYR A 375 -1.80 19.93 1.87
N LEU A 376 -2.14 19.34 3.03
CA LEU A 376 -3.46 18.82 3.32
C LEU A 376 -4.01 19.51 4.55
N SER A 377 -5.30 19.76 4.57
CA SER A 377 -6.02 20.32 5.72
C SER A 377 -7.36 19.64 5.85
N GLY A 378 -7.53 18.86 6.91
CA GLY A 378 -8.75 18.16 7.31
C GLY A 378 -9.43 18.88 8.47
N ASP A 379 -10.73 19.02 8.38
CA ASP A 379 -11.60 19.56 9.42
C ASP A 379 -12.85 18.68 9.64
N ASN A 380 -13.70 19.05 10.58
CA ASN A 380 -14.96 18.36 10.86
C ASN A 380 -14.78 16.88 11.23
N ILE A 381 -13.66 16.53 11.86
CA ILE A 381 -13.43 15.18 12.38
C ILE A 381 -14.33 14.98 13.61
N ASP A 382 -15.28 14.07 13.51
CA ASP A 382 -16.23 13.78 14.56
C ASP A 382 -15.55 13.24 15.82
N SER A 383 -15.84 13.82 16.99
CA SER A 383 -15.36 13.33 18.28
C SER A 383 -16.31 13.72 19.43
N VAL A 384 -16.18 13.02 20.56
CA VAL A 384 -16.98 13.28 21.78
C VAL A 384 -16.76 14.69 22.37
N ASP A 385 -15.60 15.29 22.09
CA ASP A 385 -15.22 16.62 22.60
C ASP A 385 -15.51 17.75 21.60
N GLY A 386 -16.28 17.47 20.54
CA GLY A 386 -16.54 18.36 19.42
C GLY A 386 -15.60 18.10 18.25
N ASP A 387 -15.83 18.80 17.14
CA ASP A 387 -15.11 18.59 15.90
C ASP A 387 -13.61 18.86 16.05
N LYS A 388 -12.81 17.96 15.49
CA LYS A 388 -11.36 18.08 15.46
C LYS A 388 -10.86 18.40 14.05
N GLN A 389 -9.59 18.76 14.00
CA GLN A 389 -8.92 19.13 12.75
C GLN A 389 -7.47 18.66 12.75
N GLU A 390 -6.94 18.45 11.55
CA GLU A 390 -5.53 18.15 11.32
C GLU A 390 -5.03 18.74 10.00
N TRP A 391 -3.74 18.92 9.89
CA TRP A 391 -3.10 19.29 8.62
C TRP A 391 -1.74 18.62 8.48
N GLU A 392 -1.35 18.37 7.24
CA GLU A 392 -0.03 17.83 6.90
C GLU A 392 0.62 18.68 5.81
N ARG A 393 1.92 18.89 5.94
CA ARG A 393 2.76 19.48 4.92
C ARG A 393 3.88 18.51 4.62
N ASP A 394 4.01 18.12 3.34
CA ASP A 394 5.08 17.29 2.83
C ASP A 394 6.00 18.07 1.92
N PHE A 395 7.28 17.78 2.01
CA PHE A 395 8.29 18.17 1.05
C PHE A 395 9.03 16.92 0.57
N ARG A 396 9.19 16.81 -0.75
CA ARG A 396 9.90 15.69 -1.38
C ARG A 396 10.86 16.20 -2.43
N LEU A 397 12.10 15.71 -2.38
CA LEU A 397 13.14 15.95 -3.38
C LEU A 397 13.67 14.61 -3.87
N ASP A 398 13.52 14.35 -5.15
CA ASP A 398 13.99 13.13 -5.80
C ASP A 398 15.05 13.48 -6.84
N TYR A 399 16.13 12.69 -6.87
CA TYR A 399 17.11 12.76 -7.92
C TYR A 399 17.45 11.36 -8.43
N THR A 400 17.50 11.20 -9.75
CA THR A 400 17.93 9.95 -10.39
C THR A 400 19.14 10.23 -11.27
N LEU A 401 20.26 9.53 -11.02
CA LEU A 401 21.45 9.65 -11.86
C LEU A 401 21.16 9.27 -13.29
N GLN A 402 21.51 10.16 -14.23
CA GLN A 402 21.14 10.02 -15.64
C GLN A 402 22.20 9.30 -16.47
N ASP A 403 23.44 9.25 -15.99
CA ASP A 403 24.58 8.67 -16.70
C ASP A 403 25.63 8.08 -15.74
N GLY A 404 26.76 7.58 -16.29
CA GLY A 404 27.85 6.98 -15.54
C GLY A 404 27.57 5.57 -15.02
N ALA A 405 28.49 5.04 -14.21
CA ALA A 405 28.47 3.67 -13.70
C ALA A 405 27.27 3.36 -12.78
N LEU A 406 26.70 4.39 -12.17
CA LEU A 406 25.53 4.28 -11.28
C LEU A 406 24.27 4.89 -11.89
N LYS A 407 24.19 4.92 -13.21
CA LYS A 407 22.96 5.37 -13.91
C LYS A 407 21.74 4.63 -13.37
N GLY A 408 20.70 5.38 -13.02
CA GLY A 408 19.48 4.83 -12.41
C GLY A 408 19.50 4.78 -10.87
N LEU A 409 20.61 5.13 -10.21
CA LEU A 409 20.62 5.32 -8.76
C LEU A 409 19.67 6.48 -8.40
N GLY A 410 18.65 6.18 -7.61
CA GLY A 410 17.70 7.13 -7.08
C GLY A 410 18.06 7.57 -5.67
N VAL A 411 17.94 8.86 -5.39
CA VAL A 411 18.03 9.46 -4.05
C VAL A 411 16.76 10.24 -3.80
N SER A 412 16.08 9.98 -2.68
CA SER A 412 14.87 10.68 -2.28
C SER A 412 15.01 11.19 -0.85
N TRP A 413 14.85 12.47 -0.66
CA TRP A 413 14.66 13.06 0.67
C TRP A 413 13.22 13.51 0.82
N ARG A 414 12.62 13.15 1.96
CA ARG A 414 11.23 13.48 2.29
C ARG A 414 11.16 14.03 3.70
N ASN A 415 10.41 15.11 3.86
CA ASN A 415 10.13 15.73 5.14
C ASN A 415 8.63 15.96 5.25
N ALA A 416 8.02 15.57 6.35
CA ALA A 416 6.61 15.79 6.62
C ALA A 416 6.40 16.34 8.02
N SER A 417 5.34 17.12 8.19
CA SER A 417 4.87 17.63 9.47
C SER A 417 3.36 17.49 9.53
N LEU A 418 2.86 16.69 10.49
CA LEU A 418 1.44 16.52 10.84
C LEU A 418 1.16 17.28 12.12
N ARG A 419 0.09 18.07 12.16
CA ARG A 419 -0.34 18.88 13.30
C ARG A 419 -1.84 18.87 13.41
N GLY A 420 -2.34 19.05 14.64
CA GLY A 420 -3.77 19.18 14.89
C GLY A 420 -4.16 18.85 16.32
N ASN A 421 -5.43 18.53 16.50
CA ASN A 421 -5.96 18.05 17.76
C ASN A 421 -6.66 16.69 17.65
N ALA A 422 -6.60 16.07 16.46
CA ALA A 422 -7.14 14.73 16.22
C ALA A 422 -6.16 13.63 16.65
N ALA A 423 -4.86 13.85 16.42
CA ALA A 423 -3.77 12.96 16.82
C ALA A 423 -2.58 13.78 17.37
N ALA A 424 -1.58 13.10 17.89
CA ALA A 424 -0.34 13.75 18.32
C ALA A 424 0.40 14.37 17.15
N ASP A 425 0.95 15.56 17.37
CA ASP A 425 1.82 16.23 16.41
C ASP A 425 3.03 15.36 16.05
N GLN A 426 3.39 15.29 14.78
CA GLN A 426 4.47 14.44 14.30
C GLN A 426 5.32 15.16 13.25
N ASP A 427 6.64 15.00 13.34
CA ASP A 427 7.60 15.36 12.30
C ASP A 427 8.31 14.12 11.80
N GLU A 428 8.49 14.01 10.50
CA GLU A 428 9.14 12.86 9.90
C GLU A 428 10.12 13.25 8.81
N ASN A 429 11.32 12.63 8.83
CA ASN A 429 12.30 12.71 7.78
C ASN A 429 12.63 11.31 7.27
N ARG A 430 12.71 11.16 5.95
CA ARG A 430 13.21 9.94 5.29
C ARG A 430 14.32 10.29 4.31
N LEU A 431 15.38 9.48 4.31
CA LEU A 431 16.38 9.48 3.25
C LEU A 431 16.42 8.07 2.64
N ILE A 432 16.20 8.00 1.33
CA ILE A 432 16.06 6.73 0.62
C ILE A 432 17.02 6.73 -0.57
N LEU A 433 17.90 5.73 -0.63
CA LEU A 433 18.66 5.44 -1.82
C LEU A 433 18.15 4.13 -2.42
N SER A 434 17.91 4.12 -3.72
CA SER A 434 17.38 2.94 -4.41
C SER A 434 18.14 2.69 -5.72
N TYR A 435 18.45 1.42 -5.97
CA TYR A 435 19.10 1.00 -7.20
C TYR A 435 18.59 -0.38 -7.61
N SER A 436 18.38 -0.59 -8.89
CA SER A 436 17.94 -1.89 -9.43
C SER A 436 18.97 -2.41 -10.42
N LEU A 437 19.42 -3.63 -10.18
CA LEU A 437 20.37 -4.36 -11.03
C LEU A 437 19.63 -5.48 -11.77
N PRO A 438 19.53 -5.45 -13.09
CA PRO A 438 19.14 -6.63 -13.85
C PRO A 438 20.25 -7.69 -13.72
N ILE A 439 19.83 -8.95 -13.48
CA ILE A 439 20.75 -10.10 -13.40
C ILE A 439 20.54 -10.99 -14.62
N LEU A 440 19.30 -11.02 -15.11
CA LEU A 440 18.87 -11.81 -16.24
C LEU A 440 17.95 -11.00 -17.13
#